data_29efee0a49f84b4078c9f25084a28911
#
_entry.id   29efee0a49f84b4078c9f25084a28911
#
_cell.length_a   1.000
_cell.length_b   1.000
_cell.length_c   1.000
_cell.angle_alpha   90.00
_cell.angle_beta   90.00
_cell.angle_gamma   90.00
#
_symmetry.space_group_name_H-M   'P 1'
#
loop_
_entity.id
_entity.type
_entity.pdbx_description
1 polymer ?
#
loop_
_entity_poly.entity_id
_entity_poly.type
_entity_poly.pdbx_seq_one_letter_code
_entity_poly.pdbx_strand_id
1 'polypeptide(L)'
;MTLEQPDISINPKNHKVMAWLSPSFPIGAFAYSHGLEFEISVGNISRSNDLYYWLSDILQYGSIWNDLILFCESYKAKENTLNHLSEIAKAFAQSKERYNETIEMGKAFSKIISSIKRSDFQPMPLPIIVGYISKLETISLEYILPLYAHSFISNLINASTRLIPLGQTEAQKLLFDLFPLIDEVSKQALKSNICDMKNKCVLADLASMKHET
;
A
#
# COMPACT_ATOMS: atom_id res chain seq x y z
N MET A 1 -10.22 43.16 17.51
CA MET A 1 -9.90 41.72 17.58
C MET A 1 -9.89 41.24 16.13
N THR A 2 -8.74 41.34 15.47
CA THR A 2 -8.53 40.91 14.08
C THR A 2 -8.43 39.41 14.10
N LEU A 3 -9.41 38.74 13.50
CA LEU A 3 -9.33 37.31 13.23
C LEU A 3 -8.21 37.11 12.20
N GLU A 4 -7.07 36.59 12.63
CA GLU A 4 -6.04 36.09 11.73
C GLU A 4 -6.72 34.99 10.87
N GLN A 5 -6.81 35.23 9.57
CA GLN A 5 -7.23 34.19 8.64
C GLN A 5 -6.15 33.09 8.67
N PRO A 6 -6.52 31.81 8.84
CA PRO A 6 -5.56 30.74 8.76
C PRO A 6 -4.88 30.78 7.37
N ASP A 7 -3.56 30.71 7.36
CA ASP A 7 -2.78 30.62 6.13
C ASP A 7 -3.17 29.34 5.37
N ILE A 8 -4.04 29.49 4.37
CA ILE A 8 -4.51 28.42 3.49
C ILE A 8 -3.47 28.18 2.38
N SER A 9 -2.19 28.21 2.70
CA SER A 9 -1.17 27.78 1.74
C SER A 9 -1.25 26.26 1.57
N ILE A 10 -1.83 25.84 0.44
CA ILE A 10 -1.85 24.42 0.05
C ILE A 10 -0.38 23.98 -0.07
N ASN A 11 0.06 23.12 0.85
CA ASN A 11 1.41 22.58 0.81
C ASN A 11 1.62 21.83 -0.52
N PRO A 12 2.57 22.24 -1.40
CA PRO A 12 2.82 21.57 -2.68
C PRO A 12 3.09 20.06 -2.56
N LYS A 13 3.52 19.61 -1.39
CA LYS A 13 3.74 18.18 -1.08
C LYS A 13 2.44 17.38 -1.10
N ASN A 14 1.32 17.99 -0.71
CA ASN A 14 0.00 17.34 -0.73
C ASN A 14 -0.39 16.93 -2.15
N HIS A 15 -0.13 17.78 -3.15
CA HIS A 15 -0.41 17.47 -4.54
C HIS A 15 0.41 16.27 -5.05
N LYS A 16 1.66 16.14 -4.62
CA LYS A 16 2.50 14.97 -4.96
C LYS A 16 1.93 13.69 -4.36
N VAL A 17 1.60 13.72 -3.06
CA VAL A 17 1.01 12.56 -2.37
C VAL A 17 -0.32 12.15 -3.01
N MET A 18 -1.21 13.12 -3.26
CA MET A 18 -2.48 12.86 -3.94
C MET A 18 -2.28 12.26 -5.34
N ALA A 19 -1.30 12.75 -6.10
CA ALA A 19 -1.00 12.19 -7.42
C ALA A 19 -0.46 10.77 -7.32
N TRP A 20 0.54 10.51 -6.46
CA TRP A 20 1.21 9.22 -6.35
C TRP A 20 0.30 8.09 -5.83
N LEU A 21 -0.59 8.43 -4.89
CA LEU A 21 -1.49 7.49 -4.25
C LEU A 21 -2.88 7.44 -4.89
N SER A 22 -3.09 8.20 -5.97
CA SER A 22 -4.32 8.16 -6.76
C SER A 22 -4.44 6.83 -7.52
N PRO A 23 -5.64 6.25 -7.62
CA PRO A 23 -5.91 5.11 -8.50
C PRO A 23 -5.59 5.38 -9.97
N SER A 24 -5.53 6.66 -10.38
CA SER A 24 -5.16 7.08 -11.73
C SER A 24 -3.65 7.15 -11.97
N PHE A 25 -2.81 7.00 -10.94
CA PHE A 25 -1.36 6.97 -11.13
C PHE A 25 -0.99 5.67 -11.87
N PRO A 26 -0.25 5.74 -12.99
CA PRO A 26 -0.18 4.62 -13.94
C PRO A 26 0.87 3.56 -13.51
N ILE A 27 0.65 2.94 -12.36
CA ILE A 27 1.46 1.83 -11.82
C ILE A 27 0.79 0.46 -11.96
N GLY A 28 -0.44 0.40 -12.46
CA GLY A 28 -1.16 -0.85 -12.68
C GLY A 28 -1.77 -1.48 -11.42
N ALA A 29 -1.92 -0.74 -10.31
CA ALA A 29 -2.40 -1.27 -9.03
C ALA A 29 -3.80 -1.95 -9.10
N PHE A 30 -4.62 -1.59 -10.08
CA PHE A 30 -5.97 -2.16 -10.28
C PHE A 30 -5.97 -3.62 -10.79
N ALA A 31 -4.82 -4.12 -11.24
CA ALA A 31 -4.70 -5.47 -11.79
C ALA A 31 -4.49 -6.55 -10.72
N TYR A 32 -4.26 -6.15 -9.48
CA TYR A 32 -3.88 -7.07 -8.41
C TYR A 32 -4.92 -7.09 -7.30
N SER A 33 -5.39 -8.28 -6.96
CA SER A 33 -6.45 -8.51 -5.98
C SER A 33 -5.97 -9.16 -4.67
N HIS A 34 -4.70 -9.52 -4.55
CA HIS A 34 -4.11 -10.17 -3.37
C HIS A 34 -4.84 -11.45 -2.93
N GLY A 35 -5.29 -12.26 -3.87
CA GLY A 35 -6.07 -13.46 -3.61
C GLY A 35 -7.56 -13.21 -3.34
N LEU A 36 -8.02 -11.95 -3.35
CA LEU A 36 -9.42 -11.58 -3.12
C LEU A 36 -10.37 -12.23 -4.14
N GLU A 37 -10.00 -12.27 -5.42
CA GLU A 37 -10.78 -12.90 -6.47
C GLU A 37 -11.00 -14.37 -6.21
N PHE A 38 -9.96 -15.07 -5.76
CA PHE A 38 -10.08 -16.49 -5.39
C PHE A 38 -11.04 -16.67 -4.20
N GLU A 39 -10.87 -15.93 -3.11
CA GLU A 39 -11.72 -16.03 -1.93
C GLU A 39 -13.18 -15.70 -2.22
N ILE A 40 -13.45 -14.77 -3.14
CA ILE A 40 -14.79 -14.48 -3.64
C ILE A 40 -15.32 -15.65 -4.49
N SER A 41 -14.50 -16.20 -5.39
CA SER A 41 -14.92 -17.27 -6.30
C SER A 41 -15.32 -18.56 -5.56
N VAL A 42 -14.68 -18.85 -4.43
CA VAL A 42 -15.00 -20.01 -3.58
C VAL A 42 -16.07 -19.71 -2.53
N GLY A 43 -16.58 -18.48 -2.48
CA GLY A 43 -17.69 -18.08 -1.60
C GLY A 43 -17.30 -17.72 -0.17
N ASN A 44 -16.01 -17.61 0.16
CA ASN A 44 -15.53 -17.22 1.48
C ASN A 44 -15.77 -15.73 1.75
N ILE A 45 -15.76 -14.90 0.71
CA ILE A 45 -16.09 -13.47 0.77
C ILE A 45 -17.30 -13.24 -0.14
N SER A 46 -18.43 -12.88 0.44
CA SER A 46 -19.69 -12.70 -0.28
C SER A 46 -20.39 -11.38 0.04
N ARG A 47 -20.01 -10.71 1.10
CA ARG A 47 -20.61 -9.46 1.60
C ARG A 47 -19.61 -8.58 2.30
N SER A 48 -20.01 -7.34 2.58
CA SER A 48 -19.21 -6.28 3.20
C SER A 48 -18.48 -6.71 4.47
N ASN A 49 -19.17 -7.45 5.35
CA ASN A 49 -18.61 -7.89 6.63
C ASN A 49 -17.45 -8.89 6.46
N ASP A 50 -17.59 -9.83 5.51
CA ASP A 50 -16.53 -10.80 5.21
C ASP A 50 -15.29 -10.07 4.66
N LEU A 51 -15.54 -9.09 3.78
CA LEU A 51 -14.49 -8.25 3.20
C LEU A 51 -13.79 -7.38 4.27
N TYR A 52 -14.55 -6.85 5.25
CA TYR A 52 -13.98 -6.09 6.37
C TYR A 52 -12.95 -6.90 7.15
N TYR A 53 -13.29 -8.12 7.55
CA TYR A 53 -12.38 -8.98 8.30
C TYR A 53 -11.16 -9.37 7.48
N TRP A 54 -11.36 -9.72 6.22
CA TRP A 54 -10.27 -10.09 5.33
C TRP A 54 -9.27 -8.93 5.12
N LEU A 55 -9.77 -7.70 4.87
CA LEU A 55 -8.94 -6.51 4.75
C LEU A 55 -8.22 -6.16 6.05
N SER A 56 -8.90 -6.34 7.20
CA SER A 56 -8.32 -6.15 8.53
C SER A 56 -7.15 -7.09 8.79
N ASP A 57 -7.28 -8.34 8.39
CA ASP A 57 -6.24 -9.36 8.55
C ASP A 57 -5.01 -9.06 7.67
N ILE A 58 -5.22 -8.72 6.40
CA ILE A 58 -4.12 -8.35 5.49
C ILE A 58 -3.39 -7.10 6.00
N LEU A 59 -4.12 -6.13 6.53
CA LEU A 59 -3.55 -4.89 7.05
C LEU A 59 -2.69 -5.14 8.30
N GLN A 60 -3.13 -6.03 9.20
CA GLN A 60 -2.46 -6.25 10.49
C GLN A 60 -1.39 -7.34 10.45
N TYR A 61 -1.56 -8.36 9.62
CA TYR A 61 -0.78 -9.60 9.70
C TYR A 61 -0.22 -10.07 8.34
N GLY A 62 -0.62 -9.42 7.27
CA GLY A 62 -0.33 -9.83 5.89
C GLY A 62 0.62 -8.89 5.15
N SER A 63 0.44 -8.87 3.83
CA SER A 63 1.32 -8.16 2.90
C SER A 63 1.38 -6.66 3.13
N ILE A 64 0.27 -6.02 3.55
CA ILE A 64 0.27 -4.56 3.79
C ILE A 64 1.13 -4.21 5.00
N TRP A 65 1.07 -4.99 6.09
CA TRP A 65 1.94 -4.80 7.24
C TRP A 65 3.42 -4.78 6.85
N ASN A 66 3.83 -5.76 6.04
CA ASN A 66 5.21 -5.85 5.58
C ASN A 66 5.60 -4.68 4.67
N ASP A 67 4.70 -4.25 3.79
CA ASP A 67 4.90 -3.08 2.95
C ASP A 67 5.10 -1.80 3.78
N LEU A 68 4.32 -1.61 4.85
CA LEU A 68 4.47 -0.45 5.73
C LEU A 68 5.83 -0.44 6.44
N ILE A 69 6.32 -1.60 6.89
CA ILE A 69 7.66 -1.71 7.49
C ILE A 69 8.74 -1.39 6.46
N LEU A 70 8.66 -1.99 5.26
CA LEU A 70 9.62 -1.73 4.18
C LEU A 70 9.62 -0.26 3.75
N PHE A 71 8.45 0.38 3.73
CA PHE A 71 8.30 1.81 3.49
C PHE A 71 9.04 2.63 4.55
N CYS A 72 8.80 2.34 5.84
CA CYS A 72 9.46 3.03 6.95
C CYS A 72 10.98 2.88 6.92
N GLU A 73 11.45 1.67 6.65
CA GLU A 73 12.90 1.39 6.61
C GLU A 73 13.56 2.06 5.40
N SER A 74 12.93 2.05 4.24
CA SER A 74 13.44 2.73 3.05
C SER A 74 13.46 4.25 3.20
N TYR A 75 12.47 4.82 3.89
CA TYR A 75 12.44 6.24 4.23
C TYR A 75 13.63 6.65 5.12
N LYS A 76 14.02 5.81 6.08
CA LYS A 76 15.17 6.04 6.97
C LYS A 76 16.51 5.74 6.28
N ALA A 77 16.50 4.86 5.28
CA ALA A 77 17.68 4.28 4.64
C ALA A 77 18.59 5.30 3.95
N LYS A 78 19.85 4.90 3.75
CA LYS A 78 20.76 5.50 2.77
C LYS A 78 20.56 4.77 1.43
N GLU A 79 20.87 5.44 0.32
CA GLU A 79 20.69 4.89 -1.03
C GLU A 79 21.38 3.53 -1.22
N ASN A 80 22.60 3.39 -0.72
CA ASN A 80 23.39 2.16 -0.84
C ASN A 80 22.82 0.95 -0.08
N THR A 81 21.81 1.14 0.79
CA THR A 81 21.14 0.05 1.54
C THR A 81 19.80 -0.36 0.94
N LEU A 82 19.30 0.35 -0.07
CA LEU A 82 17.99 0.05 -0.70
C LEU A 82 17.96 -1.30 -1.40
N ASN A 83 19.06 -1.73 -2.01
CA ASN A 83 19.16 -3.05 -2.63
C ASN A 83 18.99 -4.17 -1.59
N HIS A 84 19.55 -4.01 -0.40
CA HIS A 84 19.36 -4.97 0.68
C HIS A 84 17.90 -5.05 1.13
N LEU A 85 17.20 -3.92 1.24
CA LEU A 85 15.77 -3.90 1.51
C LEU A 85 14.96 -4.59 0.40
N SER A 86 15.38 -4.44 -0.86
CA SER A 86 14.73 -5.12 -1.98
C SER A 86 14.89 -6.64 -1.91
N GLU A 87 16.06 -7.15 -1.48
CA GLU A 87 16.25 -8.60 -1.25
C GLU A 87 15.41 -9.10 -0.07
N ILE A 88 15.25 -8.31 0.98
CA ILE A 88 14.35 -8.64 2.09
C ILE A 88 12.89 -8.70 1.60
N ALA A 89 12.46 -7.71 0.83
CA ALA A 89 11.11 -7.70 0.24
C ALA A 89 10.84 -8.95 -0.60
N LYS A 90 11.85 -9.40 -1.37
CA LYS A 90 11.80 -10.62 -2.16
C LYS A 90 11.67 -11.87 -1.28
N ALA A 91 12.48 -11.96 -0.23
CA ALA A 91 12.47 -13.11 0.68
C ALA A 91 11.16 -13.25 1.48
N PHE A 92 10.50 -12.12 1.77
CA PHE A 92 9.22 -12.08 2.50
C PHE A 92 7.98 -12.12 1.60
N ALA A 93 8.15 -12.10 0.27
CA ALA A 93 7.03 -12.22 -0.65
C ALA A 93 6.37 -13.61 -0.50
N GLN A 94 5.07 -13.61 -0.19
CA GLN A 94 4.29 -14.81 0.13
C GLN A 94 3.98 -15.67 -1.09
N SER A 95 4.02 -15.05 -2.30
CA SER A 95 3.81 -15.72 -3.58
C SER A 95 4.65 -15.04 -4.66
N LYS A 96 4.84 -15.75 -5.78
CA LYS A 96 5.47 -15.17 -6.97
C LYS A 96 4.64 -14.02 -7.55
N GLU A 97 3.32 -14.14 -7.51
CA GLU A 97 2.40 -13.09 -7.92
C GLU A 97 2.62 -11.82 -7.11
N ARG A 98 2.64 -11.93 -5.78
CA ARG A 98 2.86 -10.79 -4.87
C ARG A 98 4.22 -10.13 -5.10
N TYR A 99 5.26 -10.94 -5.34
CA TYR A 99 6.58 -10.41 -5.66
C TYR A 99 6.57 -9.65 -6.99
N ASN A 100 6.01 -10.26 -8.04
CA ASN A 100 5.93 -9.63 -9.36
C ASN A 100 5.12 -8.33 -9.31
N GLU A 101 3.98 -8.33 -8.61
CA GLU A 101 3.16 -7.15 -8.40
C GLU A 101 3.98 -5.98 -7.84
N THR A 102 4.61 -6.17 -6.68
CA THR A 102 5.34 -5.09 -6.01
C THR A 102 6.52 -4.57 -6.84
N ILE A 103 7.19 -5.45 -7.60
CA ILE A 103 8.29 -5.07 -8.51
C ILE A 103 7.77 -4.31 -9.73
N GLU A 104 6.74 -4.80 -10.41
CA GLU A 104 6.23 -4.15 -11.63
C GLU A 104 5.61 -2.77 -11.31
N MET A 105 4.87 -2.66 -10.21
CA MET A 105 4.36 -1.36 -9.75
C MET A 105 5.51 -0.41 -9.37
N GLY A 106 6.50 -0.91 -8.66
CA GLY A 106 7.66 -0.12 -8.26
C GLY A 106 8.51 0.34 -9.46
N LYS A 107 8.67 -0.52 -10.46
CA LYS A 107 9.33 -0.20 -11.75
C LYS A 107 8.57 0.90 -12.52
N ALA A 108 7.25 0.78 -12.60
CA ALA A 108 6.42 1.80 -13.23
C ALA A 108 6.53 3.14 -12.49
N PHE A 109 6.47 3.13 -11.16
CA PHE A 109 6.66 4.32 -10.33
C PHE A 109 8.04 4.95 -10.53
N SER A 110 9.13 4.14 -10.46
CA SER A 110 10.51 4.60 -10.68
C SER A 110 10.65 5.30 -12.03
N LYS A 111 10.14 4.69 -13.11
CA LYS A 111 10.18 5.24 -14.47
C LYS A 111 9.52 6.61 -14.58
N ILE A 112 8.33 6.76 -13.98
CA ILE A 112 7.57 8.01 -14.02
C ILE A 112 8.31 9.09 -13.24
N ILE A 113 8.74 8.78 -12.00
CA ILE A 113 9.43 9.74 -11.15
C ILE A 113 10.79 10.12 -11.73
N SER A 114 11.53 9.17 -12.32
CA SER A 114 12.79 9.47 -13.04
C SER A 114 12.59 10.48 -14.16
N SER A 115 11.53 10.32 -14.95
CA SER A 115 11.20 11.26 -16.02
C SER A 115 10.87 12.65 -15.48
N ILE A 116 10.05 12.74 -14.42
CA ILE A 116 9.63 14.01 -13.84
C ILE A 116 10.80 14.73 -13.17
N LYS A 117 11.66 14.01 -12.46
CA LYS A 117 12.78 14.58 -11.69
C LYS A 117 14.07 14.73 -12.51
N ARG A 118 14.11 14.18 -13.72
CA ARG A 118 15.34 14.09 -14.55
C ARG A 118 16.50 13.44 -13.80
N SER A 119 16.19 12.39 -13.04
CA SER A 119 17.13 11.59 -12.25
C SER A 119 16.87 10.12 -12.55
N ASP A 120 17.88 9.28 -12.42
CA ASP A 120 17.73 7.84 -12.66
C ASP A 120 17.48 7.10 -11.34
N PHE A 121 16.24 6.66 -11.12
CA PHE A 121 15.86 5.82 -9.99
C PHE A 121 15.74 4.37 -10.44
N GLN A 122 16.55 3.51 -9.84
CA GLN A 122 16.53 2.09 -10.15
C GLN A 122 15.20 1.45 -9.77
N PRO A 123 14.70 0.48 -10.55
CA PRO A 123 13.51 -0.29 -10.20
C PRO A 123 13.65 -1.01 -8.87
N MET A 124 12.67 -0.83 -7.97
CA MET A 124 12.62 -1.43 -6.64
C MET A 124 11.18 -1.80 -6.31
N PRO A 125 10.91 -2.68 -5.31
CA PRO A 125 9.57 -2.90 -4.80
C PRO A 125 8.86 -1.59 -4.44
N LEU A 126 7.56 -1.51 -4.72
CA LEU A 126 6.79 -0.27 -4.59
C LEU A 126 6.94 0.42 -3.22
N PRO A 127 6.79 -0.27 -2.06
CA PRO A 127 6.92 0.39 -0.76
C PRO A 127 8.31 1.01 -0.57
N ILE A 128 9.36 0.37 -1.11
CA ILE A 128 10.74 0.85 -0.97
C ILE A 128 10.95 2.13 -1.78
N ILE A 129 10.57 2.12 -3.05
CA ILE A 129 10.80 3.30 -3.90
C ILE A 129 9.93 4.48 -3.48
N VAL A 130 8.67 4.26 -3.09
CA VAL A 130 7.79 5.33 -2.61
C VAL A 130 8.30 5.90 -1.29
N GLY A 131 8.73 5.06 -0.35
CA GLY A 131 9.31 5.49 0.92
C GLY A 131 10.58 6.33 0.71
N TYR A 132 11.50 5.87 -0.12
CA TYR A 132 12.73 6.59 -0.42
C TYR A 132 12.48 7.93 -1.13
N ILE A 133 11.62 7.97 -2.13
CA ILE A 133 11.26 9.22 -2.83
C ILE A 133 10.54 10.19 -1.89
N SER A 134 9.71 9.70 -0.98
CA SER A 134 9.04 10.54 0.03
C SER A 134 10.05 11.26 0.92
N LYS A 135 11.13 10.58 1.33
CA LYS A 135 12.25 11.20 2.05
C LYS A 135 12.92 12.29 1.22
N LEU A 136 13.26 12.01 -0.04
CA LEU A 136 13.91 12.99 -0.92
C LEU A 136 13.04 14.23 -1.17
N GLU A 137 11.72 14.05 -1.17
CA GLU A 137 10.73 15.14 -1.29
C GLU A 137 10.41 15.81 0.04
N THR A 138 11.07 15.39 1.14
CA THR A 138 10.82 15.91 2.48
C THR A 138 9.35 15.85 2.91
N ILE A 139 8.63 14.82 2.46
CA ILE A 139 7.26 14.51 2.88
C ILE A 139 7.39 13.76 4.22
N SER A 140 6.66 14.19 5.27
CA SER A 140 6.70 13.52 6.58
C SER A 140 6.25 12.06 6.45
N LEU A 141 6.99 11.16 7.10
CA LEU A 141 6.67 9.74 7.13
C LEU A 141 5.32 9.49 7.82
N GLU A 142 5.08 10.19 8.93
CA GLU A 142 3.84 10.11 9.70
C GLU A 142 2.61 10.55 8.89
N TYR A 143 2.82 11.45 7.92
CA TYR A 143 1.76 11.91 7.04
C TYR A 143 1.48 10.94 5.90
N ILE A 144 2.52 10.46 5.20
CA ILE A 144 2.31 9.67 3.99
C ILE A 144 2.01 8.19 4.26
N LEU A 145 2.50 7.62 5.36
CA LEU A 145 2.36 6.19 5.64
C LEU A 145 0.89 5.73 5.75
N PRO A 146 0.01 6.40 6.54
CA PRO A 146 -1.40 6.04 6.59
C PRO A 146 -2.11 6.27 5.25
N LEU A 147 -1.70 7.25 4.45
CA LEU A 147 -2.26 7.47 3.12
C LEU A 147 -1.85 6.39 2.13
N TYR A 148 -0.63 5.84 2.26
CA TYR A 148 -0.19 4.69 1.48
C TYR A 148 -1.04 3.45 1.81
N ALA A 149 -1.25 3.14 3.09
CA ALA A 149 -2.13 2.05 3.51
C ALA A 149 -3.58 2.26 3.03
N HIS A 150 -4.10 3.48 3.17
CA HIS A 150 -5.43 3.86 2.68
C HIS A 150 -5.56 3.61 1.17
N SER A 151 -4.59 4.02 0.36
CA SER A 151 -4.66 3.84 -1.09
C SER A 151 -4.73 2.36 -1.47
N PHE A 152 -3.98 1.50 -0.76
CA PHE A 152 -3.99 0.06 -0.96
C PHE A 152 -5.37 -0.55 -0.62
N ILE A 153 -5.90 -0.25 0.56
CA ILE A 153 -7.23 -0.72 1.01
C ILE A 153 -8.32 -0.24 0.05
N SER A 154 -8.28 1.04 -0.36
CA SER A 154 -9.24 1.62 -1.30
C SER A 154 -9.23 0.90 -2.65
N ASN A 155 -8.06 0.52 -3.17
CA ASN A 155 -7.95 -0.24 -4.42
C ASN A 155 -8.59 -1.63 -4.30
N LEU A 156 -8.39 -2.35 -3.19
CA LEU A 156 -9.01 -3.66 -2.96
C LEU A 156 -10.53 -3.56 -2.80
N ILE A 157 -11.04 -2.56 -2.09
CA ILE A 157 -12.48 -2.31 -1.97
C ILE A 157 -13.07 -2.01 -3.36
N ASN A 158 -12.41 -1.17 -4.16
CA ASN A 158 -12.85 -0.87 -5.52
C ASN A 158 -12.85 -2.12 -6.43
N ALA A 159 -11.87 -3.02 -6.29
CA ALA A 159 -11.87 -4.30 -6.98
C ALA A 159 -13.08 -5.15 -6.57
N SER A 160 -13.38 -5.22 -5.26
CA SER A 160 -14.50 -5.99 -4.70
C SER A 160 -15.86 -5.56 -5.24
N THR A 161 -16.09 -4.27 -5.51
CA THR A 161 -17.37 -3.78 -6.04
C THR A 161 -17.75 -4.36 -7.39
N ARG A 162 -16.80 -4.96 -8.09
CA ARG A 162 -17.01 -5.64 -9.40
C ARG A 162 -17.24 -7.14 -9.27
N LEU A 163 -16.90 -7.70 -8.11
CA LEU A 163 -16.84 -9.16 -7.89
C LEU A 163 -17.95 -9.65 -6.96
N ILE A 164 -18.40 -8.83 -6.02
CA ILE A 164 -19.51 -9.13 -5.12
C ILE A 164 -20.60 -8.04 -5.23
N PRO A 165 -21.84 -8.31 -4.81
CA PRO A 165 -22.94 -7.34 -4.87
C PRO A 165 -22.78 -6.25 -3.79
N LEU A 166 -21.66 -5.52 -3.85
CA LEU A 166 -21.32 -4.42 -2.95
C LEU A 166 -21.63 -3.09 -3.63
N GLY A 167 -22.65 -2.38 -3.12
CA GLY A 167 -23.02 -1.06 -3.61
C GLY A 167 -21.94 0.00 -3.29
N GLN A 168 -21.84 1.04 -4.12
CA GLN A 168 -20.81 2.09 -3.95
C GLN A 168 -20.89 2.77 -2.57
N THR A 169 -22.10 3.02 -2.05
CA THR A 169 -22.29 3.59 -0.72
C THR A 169 -21.77 2.66 0.39
N GLU A 170 -22.02 1.37 0.25
CA GLU A 170 -21.56 0.36 1.20
C GLU A 170 -20.04 0.19 1.15
N ALA A 171 -19.45 0.21 -0.04
CA ALA A 171 -18.00 0.23 -0.24
C ALA A 171 -17.33 1.42 0.44
N GLN A 172 -17.93 2.62 0.33
CA GLN A 172 -17.43 3.81 1.02
C GLN A 172 -17.57 3.70 2.55
N LYS A 173 -18.69 3.19 3.06
CA LYS A 173 -18.84 2.94 4.51
C LYS A 173 -17.77 2.00 5.02
N LEU A 174 -17.54 0.88 4.31
CA LEU A 174 -16.49 -0.08 4.66
C LEU A 174 -15.11 0.59 4.74
N LEU A 175 -14.77 1.46 3.79
CA LEU A 175 -13.52 2.20 3.81
C LEU A 175 -13.42 3.11 5.04
N PHE A 176 -14.49 3.85 5.35
CA PHE A 176 -14.54 4.72 6.54
C PHE A 176 -14.41 3.93 7.85
N ASP A 177 -15.04 2.75 7.93
CA ASP A 177 -14.97 1.86 9.10
C ASP A 177 -13.54 1.32 9.33
N LEU A 178 -12.70 1.26 8.27
CA LEU A 178 -11.30 0.83 8.35
C LEU A 178 -10.32 1.97 8.71
N PHE A 179 -10.71 3.24 8.66
CA PHE A 179 -9.80 4.35 8.98
C PHE A 179 -9.12 4.25 10.34
N PRO A 180 -9.84 3.95 11.45
CA PRO A 180 -9.18 3.81 12.74
C PRO A 180 -8.10 2.71 12.75
N LEU A 181 -8.35 1.60 12.07
CA LEU A 181 -7.41 0.50 11.97
C LEU A 181 -6.20 0.86 11.09
N ILE A 182 -6.41 1.56 9.97
CA ILE A 182 -5.33 2.07 9.12
C ILE A 182 -4.40 2.99 9.92
N ASP A 183 -4.97 3.90 10.71
CA ASP A 183 -4.21 4.81 11.56
C ASP A 183 -3.42 4.07 12.65
N GLU A 184 -4.06 3.09 13.30
CA GLU A 184 -3.44 2.28 14.35
C GLU A 184 -2.26 1.48 13.80
N VAL A 185 -2.47 0.73 12.72
CA VAL A 185 -1.44 -0.11 12.09
C VAL A 185 -0.30 0.74 11.56
N SER A 186 -0.59 1.90 10.97
CA SER A 186 0.44 2.84 10.54
C SER A 186 1.29 3.35 11.71
N LYS A 187 0.66 3.71 12.84
CA LYS A 187 1.38 4.11 14.07
C LYS A 187 2.23 2.98 14.66
N GLN A 188 1.78 1.74 14.55
CA GLN A 188 2.57 0.57 14.95
C GLN A 188 3.77 0.39 14.03
N ALA A 189 3.58 0.46 12.71
CA ALA A 189 4.66 0.32 11.72
C ALA A 189 5.75 1.39 11.86
N LEU A 190 5.40 2.64 12.22
CA LEU A 190 6.37 3.70 12.51
C LEU A 190 7.36 3.34 13.64
N LYS A 191 6.94 2.50 14.58
CA LYS A 191 7.73 2.05 15.75
C LYS A 191 8.40 0.70 15.54
N SER A 192 8.07 0.02 14.45
CA SER A 192 8.55 -1.31 14.09
C SER A 192 9.77 -1.26 13.19
N ASN A 193 10.38 -2.41 12.99
CA ASN A 193 11.55 -2.61 12.13
C ASN A 193 11.42 -3.94 11.36
N ILE A 194 12.43 -4.29 10.54
CA ILE A 194 12.45 -5.50 9.70
C ILE A 194 12.16 -6.79 10.49
N CYS A 195 12.60 -6.90 11.76
CA CYS A 195 12.35 -8.09 12.58
C CYS A 195 10.88 -8.28 12.95
N ASP A 196 10.06 -7.25 12.79
CA ASP A 196 8.62 -7.28 13.06
C ASP A 196 7.78 -7.65 11.83
N MET A 197 8.43 -7.92 10.68
CA MET A 197 7.75 -8.42 9.47
C MET A 197 7.13 -9.81 9.76
N LYS A 198 5.95 -10.05 9.19
CA LYS A 198 5.13 -11.24 9.49
C LYS A 198 4.59 -11.86 8.20
N ASN A 199 4.48 -13.18 8.20
CA ASN A 199 3.72 -13.96 7.23
C ASN A 199 2.71 -14.83 8.00
N LYS A 200 1.69 -14.16 8.58
CA LYS A 200 0.69 -14.83 9.46
C LYS A 200 -0.72 -14.81 8.87
N CYS A 201 -0.91 -14.27 7.66
CA CYS A 201 -2.21 -14.24 7.00
C CYS A 201 -2.36 -15.47 6.09
N VAL A 202 -2.34 -16.67 6.69
CA VAL A 202 -2.27 -17.97 5.99
C VAL A 202 -3.36 -18.13 4.93
N LEU A 203 -4.57 -17.62 5.16
CA LEU A 203 -5.67 -17.73 4.19
C LEU A 203 -5.42 -16.86 2.95
N ALA A 204 -5.00 -15.61 3.13
CA ALA A 204 -4.69 -14.72 2.01
C ALA A 204 -3.45 -15.20 1.24
N ASP A 205 -2.46 -15.75 1.96
CA ASP A 205 -1.24 -16.29 1.38
C ASP A 205 -1.54 -17.53 0.51
N LEU A 206 -2.38 -18.46 1.01
CA LEU A 206 -2.84 -19.61 0.26
C LEU A 206 -3.73 -19.24 -0.93
N ALA A 207 -4.58 -18.21 -0.78
CA ALA A 207 -5.41 -17.71 -1.85
C ALA A 207 -4.58 -17.13 -3.01
N SER A 208 -3.55 -16.34 -2.68
CA SER A 208 -2.61 -15.79 -3.65
C SER A 208 -1.82 -16.89 -4.39
N MET A 209 -1.38 -17.94 -3.70
CA MET A 209 -0.70 -19.09 -4.32
C MET A 209 -1.59 -19.90 -5.25
N LYS A 210 -2.89 -20.02 -4.95
CA LYS A 210 -3.85 -20.76 -5.78
C LYS A 210 -4.26 -20.01 -7.04
N HIS A 211 -4.05 -18.72 -7.10
CA HIS A 211 -4.27 -17.91 -8.29
C HIS A 211 -3.18 -18.14 -9.37
N GLU A 212 -2.05 -18.74 -8.98
CA GLU A 212 -0.92 -19.04 -9.89
C GLU A 212 -1.12 -20.36 -10.70
N THR A 213 -2.15 -21.15 -10.39
CA THR A 213 -2.45 -22.44 -11.06
C THR A 213 -3.69 -22.34 -11.93
#